data_2923ba0d8470c272ed20d43eec02a92e
#
_entry.id   2923ba0d8470c272ed20d43eec02a92e
#
_cell.length_a   1.000
_cell.length_b   1.000
_cell.length_c   1.000
_cell.angle_alpha   90.00
_cell.angle_beta   90.00
_cell.angle_gamma   90.00
#
_symmetry.space_group_name_H-M   'P 1'
#
loop_
_entity.id
_entity.type
_entity.pdbx_description
1 polymer ?
#
loop_
_entity_poly.entity_id
_entity_poly.type
_entity_poly.pdbx_seq_one_letter_code
_entity_poly.pdbx_strand_id
1 'polypeptide(L)'
;MKHIPSETTANILSLLDAGLSAHAISSSTRISVGTISNIRSQHRPDLPKSSGGRPNLLSPYDLRHCTRLIQSGGANTPAQLAKVVSNMKNIPISSSTICRGLKKSGMKAVVKQKKPYLKAEHRRRRMKFATQYRNWTIEDWKRVIWSDETKINRLGSDGKNWAWKKPQEPLQDRLVQGTLKFGGGSLMIWGCMTWDGVGYAARINGTMNSQTYVDILEDDLLKTLDWYGKEVPEIVFQQDNDPKHTSKLAKTWFEEHNMEVLEWPAQSPDLNPIEHLWCHLKKKLAGYENPPKGIEELWERVQTEWEGIEPSMCQKLIESMPSRVEAVYRAKGGYTKY
;
A
#
# COMPACT_ATOMS: atom_id res chain seq x y z
N MET A 1 45.00 35.39 30.86
CA MET A 1 44.48 34.13 31.45
C MET A 1 45.31 33.82 32.68
N LYS A 2 44.69 33.44 33.82
CA LYS A 2 45.46 32.97 34.98
C LYS A 2 46.15 31.65 34.62
N HIS A 3 47.45 31.60 34.79
CA HIS A 3 48.30 30.41 34.55
C HIS A 3 47.85 29.29 35.51
N ILE A 4 47.45 28.12 35.00
CA ILE A 4 47.11 26.97 35.81
C ILE A 4 48.39 26.16 36.01
N PRO A 5 48.77 25.82 37.26
CA PRO A 5 49.94 24.99 37.55
C PRO A 5 49.87 23.66 36.81
N SER A 6 51.06 23.17 36.37
CA SER A 6 51.15 21.91 35.63
C SER A 6 50.63 20.71 36.42
N GLU A 7 50.85 20.72 37.73
CA GLU A 7 50.31 19.69 38.64
C GLU A 7 48.79 19.62 38.68
N THR A 8 48.15 20.80 38.69
CA THR A 8 46.69 20.92 38.64
C THR A 8 46.12 20.42 37.30
N THR A 9 46.83 20.71 36.20
CA THR A 9 46.47 20.22 34.88
C THR A 9 46.58 18.71 34.80
N ALA A 10 47.66 18.12 35.36
CA ALA A 10 47.86 16.67 35.42
C ALA A 10 46.78 15.97 36.26
N ASN A 11 46.37 16.58 37.39
CA ASN A 11 45.27 16.05 38.18
C ASN A 11 43.95 16.07 37.43
N ILE A 12 43.61 17.17 36.71
CA ILE A 12 42.40 17.28 35.88
C ILE A 12 42.43 16.22 34.79
N LEU A 13 43.55 15.97 34.12
CA LEU A 13 43.67 14.95 33.08
C LEU A 13 43.48 13.53 33.64
N SER A 14 44.04 13.22 34.81
CA SER A 14 43.80 11.94 35.49
C SER A 14 42.31 11.71 35.84
N LEU A 15 41.64 12.76 36.31
CA LEU A 15 40.22 12.69 36.62
C LEU A 15 39.34 12.54 35.37
N LEU A 16 39.76 13.17 34.25
CA LEU A 16 39.09 12.99 32.94
C LEU A 16 39.30 11.56 32.40
N ASP A 17 40.49 11.03 32.51
CA ASP A 17 40.82 9.64 32.11
C ASP A 17 40.08 8.61 32.98
N ALA A 18 39.80 8.91 34.26
CA ALA A 18 38.94 8.15 35.14
C ALA A 18 37.42 8.28 34.82
N GLY A 19 37.06 9.02 33.77
CA GLY A 19 35.66 9.16 33.29
C GLY A 19 34.79 10.14 34.07
N LEU A 20 35.33 10.99 34.93
CA LEU A 20 34.57 11.99 35.66
C LEU A 20 34.08 13.10 34.73
N SER A 21 32.89 13.59 35.01
CA SER A 21 32.34 14.73 34.26
C SER A 21 33.03 16.05 34.61
N ALA A 22 33.07 17.01 33.68
CA ALA A 22 33.65 18.33 33.93
C ALA A 22 33.04 19.07 35.12
N HIS A 23 31.75 18.83 35.42
CA HIS A 23 31.07 19.36 36.60
C HIS A 23 31.57 18.69 37.91
N ALA A 24 31.72 17.37 37.92
CA ALA A 24 32.26 16.64 39.07
C ALA A 24 33.71 17.08 39.38
N ILE A 25 34.53 17.23 38.31
CA ILE A 25 35.90 17.72 38.44
C ILE A 25 35.94 19.18 38.95
N SER A 26 35.03 20.02 38.44
CA SER A 26 34.91 21.40 38.90
C SER A 26 34.56 21.48 40.38
N SER A 27 33.66 20.62 40.87
CA SER A 27 33.26 20.55 42.28
C SER A 27 34.44 20.12 43.17
N SER A 28 35.30 19.20 42.73
CA SER A 28 36.41 18.67 43.50
C SER A 28 37.67 19.58 43.44
N THR A 29 37.92 20.19 42.33
CA THR A 29 39.15 21.02 42.11
C THR A 29 38.94 22.49 42.25
N ARG A 30 37.68 22.97 42.36
CA ARG A 30 37.28 24.41 42.36
C ARG A 30 37.71 25.19 41.11
N ILE A 31 37.97 24.50 40.00
CA ILE A 31 38.29 25.06 38.71
C ILE A 31 37.02 25.15 37.86
N SER A 32 36.90 26.23 37.10
CA SER A 32 35.68 26.42 36.28
C SER A 32 35.51 25.33 35.24
N VAL A 33 34.24 24.92 34.99
CA VAL A 33 33.87 23.90 33.99
C VAL A 33 34.41 24.27 32.61
N GLY A 34 34.43 25.59 32.25
CA GLY A 34 35.00 26.09 31.00
C GLY A 34 36.49 25.82 30.88
N THR A 35 37.25 26.02 31.97
CA THR A 35 38.69 25.74 32.00
C THR A 35 38.99 24.25 31.84
N ILE A 36 38.22 23.38 32.53
CA ILE A 36 38.33 21.92 32.42
C ILE A 36 37.97 21.45 31.00
N SER A 37 36.94 22.05 30.39
CA SER A 37 36.57 21.78 28.98
C SER A 37 37.69 22.17 27.99
N ASN A 38 38.37 23.30 28.22
CA ASN A 38 39.51 23.72 27.39
C ASN A 38 40.71 22.77 27.54
N ILE A 39 41.07 22.40 28.78
CA ILE A 39 42.13 21.42 29.05
C ILE A 39 41.80 20.09 28.37
N ARG A 40 40.56 19.61 28.49
CA ARG A 40 40.12 18.41 27.79
C ARG A 40 40.28 18.52 26.28
N SER A 41 39.82 19.61 25.68
CA SER A 41 39.90 19.82 24.22
C SER A 41 41.34 19.86 23.73
N GLN A 42 42.28 20.41 24.54
CA GLN A 42 43.69 20.50 24.20
C GLN A 42 44.46 19.18 24.37
N HIS A 43 44.18 18.44 25.44
CA HIS A 43 44.99 17.28 25.83
C HIS A 43 44.29 15.92 25.67
N ARG A 44 42.96 15.90 25.51
CA ARG A 44 42.16 14.68 25.37
C ARG A 44 40.98 14.88 24.39
N PRO A 45 41.27 15.26 23.12
CA PRO A 45 40.22 15.51 22.13
C PRO A 45 39.35 14.25 21.86
N ASP A 46 39.97 13.07 21.96
CA ASP A 46 39.35 11.78 21.62
C ASP A 46 38.50 11.18 22.75
N LEU A 47 38.54 11.71 23.96
CA LEU A 47 37.68 11.24 25.04
C LEU A 47 36.20 11.45 24.66
N PRO A 48 35.34 10.40 24.74
CA PRO A 48 33.93 10.53 24.39
C PRO A 48 33.27 11.58 25.29
N LYS A 49 32.66 12.60 24.66
CA LYS A 49 31.88 13.61 25.38
C LYS A 49 30.75 12.90 26.12
N SER A 50 30.59 13.20 27.42
CA SER A 50 29.42 12.70 28.14
C SER A 50 28.16 13.10 27.37
N SER A 51 27.29 12.13 27.06
CA SER A 51 26.01 12.42 26.46
C SER A 51 25.15 13.19 27.48
N GLY A 52 25.32 14.50 27.53
CA GLY A 52 24.49 15.39 28.35
C GLY A 52 23.04 15.29 27.88
N GLY A 53 22.12 15.47 28.79
CA GLY A 53 20.69 15.49 28.51
C GLY A 53 19.87 14.74 29.56
N ARG A 54 18.57 15.00 29.56
CA ARG A 54 17.65 14.30 30.47
C ARG A 54 17.61 12.80 30.11
N PRO A 55 17.75 11.88 31.07
CA PRO A 55 17.62 10.44 30.82
C PRO A 55 16.31 10.12 30.09
N ASN A 56 16.37 9.13 29.18
CA ASN A 56 15.20 8.68 28.47
C ASN A 56 14.17 8.08 29.45
N LEU A 57 12.94 8.59 29.40
CA LEU A 57 11.82 8.05 30.21
C LEU A 57 11.46 6.61 29.82
N LEU A 58 11.71 6.24 28.56
CA LEU A 58 11.45 4.91 28.02
C LEU A 58 12.74 4.11 27.94
N SER A 59 12.77 2.98 28.62
CA SER A 59 13.85 2.01 28.49
C SER A 59 13.75 1.22 27.18
N PRO A 60 14.82 0.52 26.74
CA PRO A 60 14.72 -0.41 25.60
C PRO A 60 13.66 -1.51 25.81
N TYR A 61 13.41 -1.92 27.03
CA TYR A 61 12.36 -2.86 27.39
C TYR A 61 10.97 -2.29 27.08
N ASP A 62 10.70 -1.05 27.52
CA ASP A 62 9.41 -0.36 27.29
C ASP A 62 9.12 -0.23 25.79
N LEU A 63 10.15 0.10 24.98
CA LEU A 63 10.01 0.21 23.54
C LEU A 63 9.72 -1.14 22.88
N ARG A 64 10.40 -2.22 23.28
CA ARG A 64 10.07 -3.57 22.81
C ARG A 64 8.66 -4.00 23.17
N HIS A 65 8.21 -3.66 24.40
CA HIS A 65 6.84 -3.93 24.84
C HIS A 65 5.82 -3.16 24.00
N CYS A 66 6.03 -1.87 23.76
CA CYS A 66 5.20 -1.07 22.85
C CYS A 66 5.13 -1.68 21.43
N THR A 67 6.28 -2.07 20.88
CA THR A 67 6.35 -2.68 19.56
C THR A 67 5.54 -3.98 19.50
N ARG A 68 5.67 -4.84 20.52
CA ARG A 68 4.89 -6.09 20.62
C ARG A 68 3.39 -5.83 20.68
N LEU A 69 2.94 -4.86 21.46
CA LEU A 69 1.53 -4.47 21.56
C LEU A 69 0.98 -3.98 20.22
N ILE A 70 1.75 -3.19 19.47
CA ILE A 70 1.35 -2.75 18.12
C ILE A 70 1.23 -3.95 17.18
N GLN A 71 2.23 -4.82 17.16
CA GLN A 71 2.28 -5.99 16.26
C GLN A 71 1.18 -7.01 16.55
N SER A 72 0.81 -7.20 17.82
CA SER A 72 -0.28 -8.08 18.21
C SER A 72 -1.69 -7.46 18.06
N GLY A 73 -1.76 -6.15 17.73
CA GLY A 73 -3.03 -5.43 17.70
C GLY A 73 -3.58 -5.04 19.08
N GLY A 74 -2.83 -5.25 20.16
CA GLY A 74 -3.23 -4.90 21.53
C GLY A 74 -3.26 -3.39 21.79
N ALA A 75 -2.58 -2.59 20.96
CA ALA A 75 -2.68 -1.13 20.97
C ALA A 75 -2.48 -0.58 19.56
N ASN A 76 -3.34 0.35 19.15
CA ASN A 76 -3.34 0.92 17.79
C ASN A 76 -2.88 2.38 17.77
N THR A 77 -2.81 3.05 18.91
CA THR A 77 -2.46 4.47 19.01
C THR A 77 -1.39 4.73 20.04
N PRO A 78 -0.55 5.77 19.84
CA PRO A 78 0.41 6.19 20.86
C PRO A 78 -0.22 6.58 22.19
N ALA A 79 -1.48 7.05 22.19
CA ALA A 79 -2.21 7.39 23.42
C ALA A 79 -2.55 6.13 24.24
N GLN A 80 -2.98 5.05 23.57
CA GLN A 80 -3.21 3.75 24.24
C GLN A 80 -1.91 3.20 24.84
N LEU A 81 -0.82 3.23 24.07
CA LEU A 81 0.49 2.81 24.55
C LEU A 81 0.97 3.65 25.73
N ALA A 82 0.76 4.97 25.69
CA ALA A 82 1.11 5.87 26.77
C ALA A 82 0.38 5.49 28.08
N LYS A 83 -0.91 5.16 28.02
CA LYS A 83 -1.68 4.68 29.18
C LYS A 83 -1.09 3.38 29.74
N VAL A 84 -0.80 2.39 28.86
CA VAL A 84 -0.24 1.11 29.29
C VAL A 84 1.12 1.30 29.98
N VAL A 85 2.04 2.04 29.35
CA VAL A 85 3.38 2.25 29.90
C VAL A 85 3.36 3.13 31.16
N SER A 86 2.47 4.12 31.23
CA SER A 86 2.28 4.94 32.44
C SER A 86 1.83 4.08 33.62
N ASN A 87 0.88 3.18 33.41
CA ASN A 87 0.42 2.25 34.44
C ASN A 87 1.53 1.29 34.90
N MET A 88 2.31 0.75 33.95
CA MET A 88 3.42 -0.16 34.26
C MET A 88 4.53 0.50 35.07
N LYS A 89 4.81 1.77 34.80
CA LYS A 89 5.93 2.50 35.43
C LYS A 89 5.47 3.37 36.63
N ASN A 90 4.19 3.49 36.80
CA ASN A 90 3.59 4.43 37.76
C ASN A 90 4.09 5.88 37.58
N ILE A 91 4.37 6.27 36.33
CA ILE A 91 4.84 7.61 35.96
C ILE A 91 4.05 8.08 34.74
N PRO A 92 3.54 9.33 34.68
CA PRO A 92 2.82 9.84 33.55
C PRO A 92 3.72 9.97 32.31
N ILE A 93 3.38 9.26 31.24
CA ILE A 93 4.09 9.28 29.96
C ILE A 93 3.17 9.86 28.89
N SER A 94 3.67 10.85 28.16
CA SER A 94 2.90 11.46 27.08
C SER A 94 2.93 10.61 25.81
N SER A 95 1.88 10.71 24.99
CA SER A 95 1.83 10.09 23.66
C SER A 95 2.98 10.56 22.75
N SER A 96 3.41 11.82 22.89
CA SER A 96 4.56 12.38 22.16
C SER A 96 5.87 11.69 22.52
N THR A 97 6.06 11.29 23.78
CA THR A 97 7.23 10.52 24.24
C THR A 97 7.24 9.13 23.61
N ILE A 98 6.08 8.45 23.56
CA ILE A 98 5.92 7.18 22.85
C ILE A 98 6.22 7.34 21.36
N CYS A 99 5.64 8.34 20.69
CA CYS A 99 5.90 8.61 19.27
C CYS A 99 7.40 8.78 18.96
N ARG A 100 8.10 9.59 19.79
CA ARG A 100 9.56 9.79 19.62
C ARG A 100 10.33 8.50 19.82
N GLY A 101 9.97 7.70 20.82
CA GLY A 101 10.59 6.40 21.08
C GLY A 101 10.39 5.42 19.94
N LEU A 102 9.16 5.30 19.42
CA LEU A 102 8.86 4.43 18.26
C LEU A 102 9.60 4.87 17.00
N LYS A 103 9.65 6.17 16.71
CA LYS A 103 10.43 6.70 15.59
C LYS A 103 11.92 6.39 15.72
N LYS A 104 12.49 6.54 16.92
CA LYS A 104 13.89 6.23 17.20
C LYS A 104 14.19 4.73 17.04
N SER A 105 13.19 3.85 17.29
CA SER A 105 13.31 2.40 17.03
C SER A 105 13.01 2.00 15.58
N GLY A 106 12.93 2.96 14.64
CA GLY A 106 12.75 2.70 13.21
C GLY A 106 11.30 2.54 12.76
N MET A 107 10.30 2.65 13.64
CA MET A 107 8.89 2.57 13.26
C MET A 107 8.42 3.87 12.61
N LYS A 108 7.65 3.73 11.52
CA LYS A 108 7.00 4.87 10.83
C LYS A 108 5.49 4.75 10.95
N ALA A 109 4.83 5.86 11.21
CA ALA A 109 3.37 5.92 11.10
C ALA A 109 2.99 5.93 9.61
N VAL A 110 2.09 5.01 9.23
CA VAL A 110 1.58 4.89 7.86
C VAL A 110 0.06 4.89 7.89
N VAL A 111 -0.55 5.35 6.79
CA VAL A 111 -2.00 5.24 6.61
C VAL A 111 -2.34 3.78 6.35
N LYS A 112 -3.33 3.24 7.07
CA LYS A 112 -3.83 1.88 6.81
C LYS A 112 -4.42 1.81 5.40
N GLN A 113 -3.99 0.83 4.62
CA GLN A 113 -4.55 0.59 3.30
C GLN A 113 -5.98 0.05 3.44
N LYS A 114 -6.88 0.55 2.59
CA LYS A 114 -8.23 0.00 2.46
C LYS A 114 -8.16 -1.25 1.59
N LYS A 115 -8.45 -2.42 2.16
CA LYS A 115 -8.54 -3.70 1.44
C LYS A 115 -9.79 -4.44 1.91
N PRO A 116 -10.39 -5.32 1.08
CA PRO A 116 -11.55 -6.11 1.46
C PRO A 116 -11.31 -6.88 2.77
N TYR A 117 -12.34 -6.98 3.61
CA TYR A 117 -12.21 -7.73 4.87
C TYR A 117 -12.12 -9.24 4.61
N LEU A 118 -11.04 -9.87 5.04
CA LEU A 118 -10.80 -11.29 4.87
C LEU A 118 -11.23 -12.09 6.13
N LYS A 119 -12.35 -12.81 6.02
CA LYS A 119 -12.78 -13.82 7.00
C LYS A 119 -11.83 -15.03 6.96
N ALA A 120 -11.86 -15.87 7.99
CA ALA A 120 -11.04 -17.10 8.04
C ALA A 120 -11.31 -18.03 6.82
N GLU A 121 -12.56 -18.13 6.39
CA GLU A 121 -12.93 -18.91 5.20
C GLU A 121 -12.31 -18.34 3.92
N HIS A 122 -12.33 -17.00 3.74
CA HIS A 122 -11.67 -16.36 2.58
C HIS A 122 -10.18 -16.69 2.57
N ARG A 123 -9.50 -16.61 3.71
CA ARG A 123 -8.07 -16.96 3.81
C ARG A 123 -7.82 -18.43 3.45
N ARG A 124 -8.70 -19.36 3.88
CA ARG A 124 -8.59 -20.78 3.56
C ARG A 124 -8.73 -21.01 2.06
N ARG A 125 -9.77 -20.41 1.41
CA ARG A 125 -9.98 -20.52 -0.04
C ARG A 125 -8.83 -19.92 -0.84
N ARG A 126 -8.33 -18.75 -0.45
CA ARG A 126 -7.15 -18.11 -1.05
C ARG A 126 -5.91 -18.98 -0.91
N MET A 127 -5.72 -19.61 0.26
CA MET A 127 -4.60 -20.55 0.47
C MET A 127 -4.74 -21.81 -0.38
N LYS A 128 -5.98 -22.37 -0.52
CA LYS A 128 -6.24 -23.50 -1.42
C LYS A 128 -5.86 -23.15 -2.85
N PHE A 129 -6.33 -22.01 -3.34
CA PHE A 129 -5.99 -21.49 -4.67
C PHE A 129 -4.47 -21.35 -4.85
N ALA A 130 -3.79 -20.68 -3.92
CA ALA A 130 -2.36 -20.50 -4.00
C ALA A 130 -1.58 -21.82 -3.99
N THR A 131 -2.03 -22.82 -3.23
CA THR A 131 -1.41 -24.16 -3.21
C THR A 131 -1.64 -24.90 -4.53
N GLN A 132 -2.82 -24.82 -5.09
CA GLN A 132 -3.21 -25.50 -6.33
C GLN A 132 -2.42 -24.94 -7.53
N TYR A 133 -2.32 -23.61 -7.63
CA TYR A 133 -1.71 -22.93 -8.78
C TYR A 133 -0.26 -22.50 -8.56
N ARG A 134 0.37 -22.90 -7.46
CA ARG A 134 1.75 -22.53 -7.13
C ARG A 134 2.77 -22.97 -8.16
N ASN A 135 2.52 -24.11 -8.78
CA ASN A 135 3.44 -24.71 -9.76
C ASN A 135 3.09 -24.35 -11.21
N TRP A 136 2.06 -23.53 -11.40
CA TRP A 136 1.74 -23.03 -12.74
C TRP A 136 2.87 -22.17 -13.26
N THR A 137 3.26 -22.47 -14.48
CA THR A 137 4.25 -21.72 -15.25
C THR A 137 3.63 -20.48 -15.88
N ILE A 138 4.45 -19.62 -16.46
CA ILE A 138 3.95 -18.47 -17.23
C ILE A 138 3.13 -18.97 -18.42
N GLU A 139 3.50 -20.09 -19.06
CA GLU A 139 2.77 -20.68 -20.19
C GLU A 139 1.34 -21.09 -19.77
N ASP A 140 1.17 -21.65 -18.57
CA ASP A 140 -0.16 -21.96 -18.05
C ASP A 140 -1.00 -20.70 -17.86
N TRP A 141 -0.40 -19.63 -17.33
CA TRP A 141 -1.09 -18.35 -17.10
C TRP A 141 -1.39 -17.57 -18.38
N LYS A 142 -0.67 -17.78 -19.48
CA LYS A 142 -0.95 -17.20 -20.80
C LYS A 142 -2.29 -17.65 -21.38
N ARG A 143 -2.77 -18.82 -21.00
CA ARG A 143 -4.06 -19.37 -21.41
C ARG A 143 -5.23 -18.70 -20.71
N VAL A 144 -4.99 -17.98 -19.61
CA VAL A 144 -6.06 -17.39 -18.81
C VAL A 144 -6.50 -16.07 -19.42
N ILE A 145 -7.81 -15.95 -19.65
CA ILE A 145 -8.46 -14.69 -19.98
C ILE A 145 -8.98 -14.08 -18.67
N TRP A 146 -8.52 -12.89 -18.38
CA TRP A 146 -8.82 -12.16 -17.16
C TRP A 146 -9.93 -11.18 -17.40
N SER A 147 -10.99 -11.22 -16.60
CA SER A 147 -12.12 -10.30 -16.74
C SER A 147 -12.50 -9.64 -15.41
N ASP A 148 -13.13 -8.50 -15.48
CA ASP A 148 -13.68 -7.78 -14.32
C ASP A 148 -14.55 -6.61 -14.77
N GLU A 149 -15.26 -6.00 -13.83
CA GLU A 149 -15.96 -4.74 -14.02
C GLU A 149 -15.30 -3.61 -13.25
N THR A 150 -15.38 -2.41 -13.84
CA THR A 150 -14.94 -1.22 -13.13
C THR A 150 -15.88 -0.05 -13.34
N LYS A 151 -16.03 0.74 -12.28
CA LYS A 151 -16.74 2.02 -12.34
C LYS A 151 -15.77 3.13 -12.67
N ILE A 152 -16.13 3.98 -13.63
CA ILE A 152 -15.38 5.16 -14.00
C ILE A 152 -16.26 6.39 -13.78
N ASN A 153 -15.84 7.26 -12.87
CA ASN A 153 -16.54 8.51 -12.59
C ASN A 153 -16.20 9.55 -13.67
N ARG A 154 -17.20 10.29 -14.14
CA ARG A 154 -17.00 11.40 -15.09
C ARG A 154 -16.15 12.51 -14.48
N LEU A 155 -16.35 12.80 -13.20
CA LEU A 155 -15.63 13.83 -12.46
C LEU A 155 -14.96 13.22 -11.24
N GLY A 156 -13.73 13.66 -11.00
CA GLY A 156 -12.91 13.19 -9.90
C GLY A 156 -12.18 11.88 -10.22
N SER A 157 -11.02 11.72 -9.64
CA SER A 157 -10.30 10.44 -9.69
C SER A 157 -10.66 9.61 -8.46
N ASP A 158 -10.53 8.30 -8.56
CA ASP A 158 -10.67 7.39 -7.42
C ASP A 158 -9.55 7.57 -6.35
N GLY A 159 -8.65 8.52 -6.58
CA GLY A 159 -7.52 8.87 -5.72
C GLY A 159 -7.61 10.26 -5.11
N LYS A 160 -6.59 10.62 -4.32
CA LYS A 160 -6.44 11.98 -3.78
C LYS A 160 -5.74 12.86 -4.82
N ASN A 161 -6.36 13.97 -5.18
CA ASN A 161 -5.71 15.00 -5.97
C ASN A 161 -4.82 15.85 -5.05
N TRP A 162 -3.58 16.03 -5.43
CA TRP A 162 -2.59 16.77 -4.67
C TRP A 162 -2.34 18.14 -5.33
N ALA A 163 -2.28 19.18 -4.51
CA ALA A 163 -1.86 20.51 -4.95
C ALA A 163 -0.79 21.05 -4.02
N TRP A 164 0.17 21.75 -4.60
CA TRP A 164 1.19 22.47 -3.84
C TRP A 164 0.65 23.79 -3.33
N LYS A 165 0.76 24.03 -2.02
CA LYS A 165 0.30 25.25 -1.33
C LYS A 165 1.43 25.82 -0.47
N LYS A 166 1.61 27.14 -0.52
CA LYS A 166 2.48 27.84 0.44
C LYS A 166 1.80 27.92 1.81
N PRO A 167 2.58 27.95 2.92
CA PRO A 167 2.01 28.24 4.23
C PRO A 167 1.25 29.58 4.18
N GLN A 168 0.05 29.62 4.79
CA GLN A 168 -0.85 30.80 4.84
C GLN A 168 -1.40 31.30 3.50
N GLU A 169 -1.14 30.62 2.39
CA GLU A 169 -1.79 30.94 1.12
C GLU A 169 -3.32 30.77 1.24
N PRO A 170 -4.13 31.77 0.77
CA PRO A 170 -5.59 31.63 0.76
C PRO A 170 -6.05 30.50 -0.16
N LEU A 171 -7.28 30.04 0.04
CA LEU A 171 -7.89 29.06 -0.83
C LEU A 171 -8.11 29.66 -2.23
N GLN A 172 -7.58 29.04 -3.27
CA GLN A 172 -7.68 29.42 -4.67
C GLN A 172 -8.29 28.26 -5.48
N ASP A 173 -8.82 28.53 -6.66
CA ASP A 173 -9.49 27.53 -7.52
C ASP A 173 -8.59 26.31 -7.79
N ARG A 174 -7.29 26.51 -8.02
CA ARG A 174 -6.31 25.43 -8.21
C ARG A 174 -6.14 24.51 -6.99
N LEU A 175 -6.56 24.93 -5.81
CA LEU A 175 -6.51 24.18 -4.57
C LEU A 175 -7.82 23.47 -4.25
N VAL A 176 -8.82 23.65 -5.11
CA VAL A 176 -10.18 23.13 -4.94
C VAL A 176 -10.47 22.14 -6.05
N GLN A 177 -10.92 20.96 -5.67
CA GLN A 177 -11.52 20.02 -6.60
C GLN A 177 -13.02 20.31 -6.65
N GLY A 178 -13.48 20.84 -7.79
CA GLY A 178 -14.91 21.10 -7.99
C GLY A 178 -15.73 19.82 -7.88
N THR A 179 -16.89 19.91 -7.22
CA THR A 179 -17.84 18.80 -7.13
C THR A 179 -19.14 19.21 -7.78
N LEU A 180 -19.78 18.29 -8.51
CA LEU A 180 -21.11 18.48 -9.03
C LEU A 180 -22.14 17.76 -8.16
N LYS A 181 -23.33 18.35 -8.04
CA LYS A 181 -24.49 17.70 -7.43
C LYS A 181 -24.71 16.36 -8.15
N PHE A 182 -24.88 15.27 -7.39
CA PHE A 182 -25.00 13.89 -7.92
C PHE A 182 -23.73 13.32 -8.59
N GLY A 183 -22.54 13.89 -8.36
CA GLY A 183 -21.25 13.32 -8.80
C GLY A 183 -20.98 13.41 -10.31
N GLY A 184 -21.85 14.07 -11.09
CA GLY A 184 -21.64 14.27 -12.53
C GLY A 184 -21.81 13.05 -13.44
N GLY A 185 -22.24 11.91 -12.90
CA GLY A 185 -22.42 10.65 -13.64
C GLY A 185 -21.19 9.73 -13.61
N SER A 186 -21.41 8.49 -13.97
CA SER A 186 -20.36 7.46 -14.03
C SER A 186 -20.74 6.41 -15.09
N LEU A 187 -19.73 5.76 -15.64
CA LEU A 187 -19.85 4.55 -16.46
C LEU A 187 -19.53 3.33 -15.61
N MET A 188 -20.27 2.24 -15.81
CA MET A 188 -19.85 0.90 -15.45
C MET A 188 -19.43 0.20 -16.74
N ILE A 189 -18.26 -0.39 -16.75
CA ILE A 189 -17.74 -1.10 -17.91
C ILE A 189 -17.30 -2.50 -17.48
N TRP A 190 -17.47 -3.45 -18.38
CA TRP A 190 -16.82 -4.75 -18.31
C TRP A 190 -15.67 -4.77 -19.32
N GLY A 191 -14.64 -5.56 -19.07
CA GLY A 191 -13.56 -5.79 -20.01
C GLY A 191 -12.77 -7.02 -19.67
N CYS A 192 -12.02 -7.50 -20.65
CA CYS A 192 -11.12 -8.63 -20.47
C CYS A 192 -9.74 -8.36 -21.06
N MET A 193 -8.76 -9.13 -20.62
CA MET A 193 -7.42 -9.12 -21.18
C MET A 193 -6.89 -10.52 -21.38
N THR A 194 -6.11 -10.68 -22.42
CA THR A 194 -5.37 -11.89 -22.81
C THR A 194 -3.88 -11.61 -22.74
N TRP A 195 -3.06 -12.64 -23.00
CA TRP A 195 -1.63 -12.46 -23.21
C TRP A 195 -1.32 -11.56 -24.43
N ASP A 196 -2.16 -11.58 -25.46
CA ASP A 196 -1.95 -10.87 -26.71
C ASP A 196 -2.42 -9.42 -26.68
N GLY A 197 -3.17 -9.04 -25.63
CA GLY A 197 -3.64 -7.68 -25.43
C GLY A 197 -4.98 -7.60 -24.69
N VAL A 198 -5.59 -6.42 -24.72
CA VAL A 198 -6.92 -6.20 -24.18
C VAL A 198 -7.98 -6.69 -25.15
N GLY A 199 -9.08 -7.24 -24.62
CA GLY A 199 -10.26 -7.60 -25.42
C GLY A 199 -11.22 -6.42 -25.60
N TYR A 200 -12.37 -6.70 -26.18
CA TYR A 200 -13.45 -5.72 -26.27
C TYR A 200 -13.93 -5.30 -24.89
N ALA A 201 -14.27 -4.03 -24.77
CA ALA A 201 -14.85 -3.46 -23.55
C ALA A 201 -16.34 -3.19 -23.77
N ALA A 202 -17.16 -3.67 -22.84
CA ALA A 202 -18.61 -3.48 -22.87
C ALA A 202 -19.04 -2.35 -21.92
N ARG A 203 -19.87 -1.43 -22.39
CA ARG A 203 -20.56 -0.46 -21.55
C ARG A 203 -21.79 -1.10 -20.92
N ILE A 204 -21.88 -1.05 -19.60
CA ILE A 204 -23.03 -1.59 -18.86
C ILE A 204 -24.00 -0.46 -18.57
N ASN A 205 -25.17 -0.53 -19.18
CA ASN A 205 -26.26 0.42 -18.97
C ASN A 205 -27.13 0.00 -17.80
N GLY A 206 -27.17 0.82 -16.75
CA GLY A 206 -27.93 0.51 -15.54
C GLY A 206 -27.27 -0.52 -14.64
N THR A 207 -28.05 -1.50 -14.15
CA THR A 207 -27.57 -2.57 -13.26
C THR A 207 -27.36 -3.85 -14.06
N MET A 208 -26.16 -4.41 -14.03
CA MET A 208 -25.85 -5.69 -14.66
C MET A 208 -26.57 -6.83 -13.93
N ASN A 209 -27.37 -7.57 -14.65
CA ASN A 209 -27.98 -8.82 -14.21
C ASN A 209 -27.32 -10.02 -14.93
N SER A 210 -27.80 -11.23 -14.65
CA SER A 210 -27.24 -12.44 -15.26
C SER A 210 -27.44 -12.52 -16.77
N GLN A 211 -28.54 -11.98 -17.31
CA GLN A 211 -28.77 -11.92 -18.76
C GLN A 211 -27.77 -10.95 -19.41
N THR A 212 -27.69 -9.72 -18.90
CA THR A 212 -26.71 -8.74 -19.41
C THR A 212 -25.28 -9.28 -19.36
N TYR A 213 -24.94 -10.08 -18.32
CA TYR A 213 -23.64 -10.71 -18.24
C TYR A 213 -23.42 -11.74 -19.35
N VAL A 214 -24.39 -12.59 -19.60
CA VAL A 214 -24.33 -13.59 -20.70
C VAL A 214 -24.27 -12.90 -22.06
N ASP A 215 -25.04 -11.82 -22.26
CA ASP A 215 -24.99 -11.03 -23.49
C ASP A 215 -23.57 -10.46 -23.74
N ILE A 216 -22.89 -9.99 -22.70
CA ILE A 216 -21.50 -9.53 -22.77
C ILE A 216 -20.53 -10.68 -23.10
N LEU A 217 -20.74 -11.87 -22.53
CA LEU A 217 -19.92 -13.03 -22.86
C LEU A 217 -20.10 -13.42 -24.34
N GLU A 218 -21.35 -13.44 -24.81
CA GLU A 218 -21.69 -13.78 -26.21
C GLU A 218 -21.11 -12.76 -27.20
N ASP A 219 -21.32 -11.47 -26.91
CA ASP A 219 -20.93 -10.41 -27.82
C ASP A 219 -19.45 -10.03 -27.71
N ASP A 220 -18.94 -9.70 -26.52
CA ASP A 220 -17.65 -9.07 -26.36
C ASP A 220 -16.53 -10.08 -26.09
N LEU A 221 -16.81 -11.16 -25.31
CA LEU A 221 -15.81 -12.19 -25.06
C LEU A 221 -15.58 -13.04 -26.31
N LEU A 222 -16.62 -13.56 -26.97
CA LEU A 222 -16.44 -14.38 -28.17
C LEU A 222 -15.79 -13.57 -29.31
N LYS A 223 -16.15 -12.31 -29.51
CA LYS A 223 -15.46 -11.42 -30.46
C LYS A 223 -13.98 -11.22 -30.11
N THR A 224 -13.65 -11.17 -28.80
CA THR A 224 -12.25 -11.09 -28.36
C THR A 224 -11.48 -12.37 -28.73
N LEU A 225 -12.09 -13.54 -28.53
CA LEU A 225 -11.49 -14.82 -28.91
C LEU A 225 -11.23 -14.89 -30.41
N ASP A 226 -12.25 -14.55 -31.21
CA ASP A 226 -12.15 -14.50 -32.67
C ASP A 226 -11.04 -13.56 -33.14
N TRP A 227 -11.00 -12.33 -32.57
CA TRP A 227 -9.99 -11.33 -32.88
C TRP A 227 -8.55 -11.82 -32.66
N TYR A 228 -8.32 -12.59 -31.59
CA TYR A 228 -7.00 -13.13 -31.27
C TYR A 228 -6.78 -14.56 -31.81
N GLY A 229 -7.71 -15.12 -32.57
CA GLY A 229 -7.64 -16.47 -33.10
C GLY A 229 -7.51 -17.53 -32.00
N LYS A 230 -8.22 -17.36 -30.88
CA LYS A 230 -8.19 -18.27 -29.73
C LYS A 230 -9.38 -19.22 -29.77
N GLU A 231 -9.10 -20.51 -29.63
CA GLU A 231 -10.14 -21.52 -29.53
C GLU A 231 -10.51 -21.79 -28.06
N VAL A 232 -11.81 -21.95 -27.81
CA VAL A 232 -12.35 -22.13 -26.45
C VAL A 232 -11.68 -23.25 -25.65
N PRO A 233 -11.36 -24.44 -26.23
CA PRO A 233 -10.71 -25.51 -25.45
C PRO A 233 -9.28 -25.17 -24.99
N GLU A 234 -8.65 -24.15 -25.56
CA GLU A 234 -7.27 -23.76 -25.25
C GLU A 234 -7.18 -22.74 -24.15
N ILE A 235 -8.29 -22.15 -23.77
CA ILE A 235 -8.34 -21.06 -22.78
C ILE A 235 -8.96 -21.48 -21.47
N VAL A 236 -8.65 -20.73 -20.41
CA VAL A 236 -9.30 -20.78 -19.11
C VAL A 236 -9.85 -19.39 -18.79
N PHE A 237 -11.13 -19.28 -18.54
CA PHE A 237 -11.75 -17.99 -18.25
C PHE A 237 -11.75 -17.67 -16.77
N GLN A 238 -11.29 -16.50 -16.40
CA GLN A 238 -11.34 -16.01 -15.02
C GLN A 238 -12.50 -15.02 -14.83
N GLN A 239 -13.30 -15.29 -13.83
CA GLN A 239 -14.32 -14.36 -13.30
C GLN A 239 -14.35 -14.43 -11.78
N ASP A 240 -14.97 -13.44 -11.13
CA ASP A 240 -15.20 -13.49 -9.69
C ASP A 240 -16.47 -14.30 -9.32
N ASN A 241 -16.77 -14.37 -8.01
CA ASN A 241 -17.91 -15.13 -7.51
C ASN A 241 -19.16 -14.24 -7.31
N ASP A 242 -19.34 -13.19 -8.10
CA ASP A 242 -20.59 -12.43 -8.04
C ASP A 242 -21.79 -13.33 -8.36
N PRO A 243 -22.93 -13.20 -7.68
CA PRO A 243 -24.12 -14.01 -7.94
C PRO A 243 -24.57 -14.04 -9.40
N LYS A 244 -24.37 -12.95 -10.15
CA LYS A 244 -24.70 -12.90 -11.59
C LYS A 244 -23.79 -13.81 -12.43
N HIS A 245 -22.49 -13.89 -12.09
CA HIS A 245 -21.50 -14.73 -12.76
C HIS A 245 -21.66 -16.21 -12.43
N THR A 246 -22.17 -16.51 -11.24
CA THR A 246 -22.39 -17.88 -10.76
C THR A 246 -23.84 -18.35 -10.92
N SER A 247 -24.67 -17.57 -11.61
CA SER A 247 -26.07 -17.90 -11.90
C SER A 247 -26.19 -19.17 -12.74
N LYS A 248 -27.38 -19.78 -12.73
CA LYS A 248 -27.67 -20.96 -13.59
C LYS A 248 -27.48 -20.60 -15.07
N LEU A 249 -27.92 -19.40 -15.48
CA LEU A 249 -27.81 -18.94 -16.86
C LEU A 249 -26.36 -18.87 -17.31
N ALA A 250 -25.50 -18.21 -16.52
CA ALA A 250 -24.08 -18.11 -16.85
C ALA A 250 -23.38 -19.48 -16.89
N LYS A 251 -23.69 -20.37 -15.92
CA LYS A 251 -23.14 -21.73 -15.91
C LYS A 251 -23.53 -22.53 -17.14
N THR A 252 -24.81 -22.49 -17.51
CA THR A 252 -25.30 -23.16 -18.72
C THR A 252 -24.57 -22.63 -19.95
N TRP A 253 -24.37 -21.31 -20.05
CA TRP A 253 -23.63 -20.70 -21.16
C TRP A 253 -22.16 -21.23 -21.25
N PHE A 254 -21.44 -21.29 -20.12
CA PHE A 254 -20.08 -21.85 -20.10
C PHE A 254 -20.04 -23.33 -20.46
N GLU A 255 -21.02 -24.11 -20.02
CA GLU A 255 -21.17 -25.54 -20.36
C GLU A 255 -21.44 -25.74 -21.86
N GLU A 256 -22.36 -24.98 -22.45
CA GLU A 256 -22.69 -25.03 -23.88
C GLU A 256 -21.52 -24.66 -24.77
N HIS A 257 -20.68 -23.74 -24.32
CA HIS A 257 -19.46 -23.33 -25.05
C HIS A 257 -18.23 -24.18 -24.72
N ASN A 258 -18.32 -25.19 -23.84
CA ASN A 258 -17.20 -25.98 -23.36
C ASN A 258 -16.03 -25.13 -22.82
N MET A 259 -16.34 -24.01 -22.17
CA MET A 259 -15.35 -23.07 -21.66
C MET A 259 -14.98 -23.40 -20.22
N GLU A 260 -13.69 -23.65 -19.98
CA GLU A 260 -13.16 -23.88 -18.63
C GLU A 260 -13.16 -22.57 -17.82
N VAL A 261 -13.77 -22.59 -16.63
CA VAL A 261 -13.79 -21.44 -15.71
C VAL A 261 -12.87 -21.69 -14.53
N LEU A 262 -11.97 -20.75 -14.26
CA LEU A 262 -11.00 -20.82 -13.18
C LEU A 262 -11.71 -20.79 -11.81
N GLU A 263 -11.45 -21.77 -10.92
CA GLU A 263 -11.98 -21.76 -9.55
C GLU A 263 -11.39 -20.56 -8.78
N TRP A 264 -12.14 -19.47 -8.68
CA TRP A 264 -11.66 -18.21 -8.13
C TRP A 264 -11.93 -18.04 -6.63
N PRO A 265 -10.95 -17.61 -5.81
CA PRO A 265 -11.16 -17.34 -4.40
C PRO A 265 -11.84 -15.99 -4.19
N ALA A 266 -12.90 -15.94 -3.41
CA ALA A 266 -13.60 -14.70 -3.09
C ALA A 266 -12.69 -13.68 -2.39
N GLN A 267 -12.98 -12.38 -2.56
CA GLN A 267 -12.25 -11.25 -1.96
C GLN A 267 -10.76 -11.22 -2.36
N SER A 268 -10.46 -11.43 -3.65
CA SER A 268 -9.10 -11.58 -4.16
C SER A 268 -8.76 -10.65 -5.33
N PRO A 269 -9.03 -9.33 -5.24
CA PRO A 269 -8.65 -8.40 -6.30
C PRO A 269 -7.12 -8.31 -6.49
N ASP A 270 -6.35 -8.58 -5.42
CA ASP A 270 -4.88 -8.64 -5.49
C ASP A 270 -4.33 -9.80 -6.35
N LEU A 271 -5.13 -10.83 -6.61
CA LEU A 271 -4.82 -11.90 -7.55
C LEU A 271 -5.24 -11.55 -8.98
N ASN A 272 -6.23 -10.68 -9.19
CA ASN A 272 -6.70 -10.32 -10.52
C ASN A 272 -5.77 -9.25 -11.16
N PRO A 273 -5.03 -9.59 -12.23
CA PRO A 273 -4.10 -8.63 -12.85
C PRO A 273 -4.81 -7.48 -13.58
N ILE A 274 -6.05 -7.64 -14.04
CA ILE A 274 -6.82 -6.61 -14.75
C ILE A 274 -7.09 -5.38 -13.88
N GLU A 275 -7.10 -5.52 -12.56
CA GLU A 275 -7.23 -4.39 -11.63
C GLU A 275 -6.11 -3.33 -11.82
N HIS A 276 -4.94 -3.77 -12.24
CA HIS A 276 -3.85 -2.86 -12.59
C HIS A 276 -4.08 -2.17 -13.94
N LEU A 277 -4.75 -2.83 -14.90
CA LEU A 277 -5.18 -2.17 -16.14
C LEU A 277 -6.23 -1.11 -15.85
N TRP A 278 -7.19 -1.38 -14.97
CA TRP A 278 -8.16 -0.38 -14.52
C TRP A 278 -7.48 0.83 -13.87
N CYS A 279 -6.47 0.61 -13.04
CA CYS A 279 -5.68 1.71 -12.49
C CYS A 279 -4.94 2.50 -13.57
N HIS A 280 -4.41 1.83 -14.59
CA HIS A 280 -3.74 2.47 -15.73
C HIS A 280 -4.72 3.31 -16.54
N LEU A 281 -5.84 2.74 -16.96
CA LEU A 281 -6.91 3.41 -17.69
C LEU A 281 -7.38 4.67 -16.95
N LYS A 282 -7.71 4.55 -15.67
CA LYS A 282 -8.15 5.68 -14.85
C LYS A 282 -7.09 6.78 -14.74
N LYS A 283 -5.81 6.44 -14.70
CA LYS A 283 -4.71 7.43 -14.73
C LYS A 283 -4.63 8.16 -16.07
N LYS A 284 -4.78 7.44 -17.17
CA LYS A 284 -4.82 8.03 -18.51
C LYS A 284 -5.98 9.02 -18.64
N LEU A 285 -7.19 8.60 -18.26
CA LEU A 285 -8.37 9.45 -18.24
C LEU A 285 -8.22 10.69 -17.35
N ALA A 286 -7.56 10.57 -16.21
CA ALA A 286 -7.26 11.69 -15.32
C ALA A 286 -6.20 12.65 -15.88
N GLY A 287 -5.44 12.25 -16.90
CA GLY A 287 -4.44 13.08 -17.58
C GLY A 287 -5.01 14.04 -18.63
N TYR A 288 -6.29 13.93 -18.97
CA TYR A 288 -6.94 14.88 -19.89
C TYR A 288 -7.07 16.26 -19.23
N GLU A 289 -6.75 17.30 -19.98
CA GLU A 289 -6.78 18.69 -19.51
C GLU A 289 -8.19 19.12 -19.04
N ASN A 290 -9.21 18.71 -19.80
CA ASN A 290 -10.60 19.05 -19.52
C ASN A 290 -11.41 17.79 -19.17
N PRO A 291 -12.29 17.86 -18.15
CA PRO A 291 -13.21 16.76 -17.87
C PRO A 291 -14.16 16.54 -19.07
N PRO A 292 -14.66 15.32 -19.28
CA PRO A 292 -15.58 15.03 -20.37
C PRO A 292 -16.90 15.78 -20.17
N LYS A 293 -17.46 16.33 -21.25
CA LYS A 293 -18.71 17.11 -21.22
C LYS A 293 -19.93 16.26 -20.84
N GLY A 294 -19.91 14.98 -21.23
CA GLY A 294 -21.00 14.03 -20.98
C GLY A 294 -20.50 12.60 -20.79
N ILE A 295 -21.45 11.70 -20.61
CA ILE A 295 -21.17 10.26 -20.47
C ILE A 295 -20.70 9.66 -21.79
N GLU A 296 -21.20 10.15 -22.93
CA GLU A 296 -20.80 9.67 -24.26
C GLU A 296 -19.32 10.02 -24.53
N GLU A 297 -18.92 11.27 -24.31
CA GLU A 297 -17.50 11.65 -24.43
C GLU A 297 -16.60 10.87 -23.46
N LEU A 298 -17.09 10.60 -22.25
CA LEU A 298 -16.35 9.72 -21.32
C LEU A 298 -16.17 8.33 -21.91
N TRP A 299 -17.21 7.76 -22.53
CA TRP A 299 -17.13 6.44 -23.15
C TRP A 299 -16.15 6.41 -24.33
N GLU A 300 -16.21 7.40 -25.23
CA GLU A 300 -15.26 7.55 -26.34
C GLU A 300 -13.80 7.59 -25.84
N ARG A 301 -13.54 8.38 -24.79
CA ARG A 301 -12.19 8.42 -24.17
C ARG A 301 -11.80 7.09 -23.56
N VAL A 302 -12.73 6.40 -22.91
CA VAL A 302 -12.50 5.06 -22.35
C VAL A 302 -12.10 4.08 -23.43
N GLN A 303 -12.83 4.03 -24.55
CA GLN A 303 -12.51 3.16 -25.69
C GLN A 303 -11.13 3.49 -26.27
N THR A 304 -10.86 4.77 -26.53
CA THR A 304 -9.54 5.20 -27.05
C THR A 304 -8.37 4.79 -26.15
N GLU A 305 -8.48 5.01 -24.84
CA GLU A 305 -7.40 4.69 -23.91
C GLU A 305 -7.32 3.19 -23.62
N TRP A 306 -8.42 2.46 -23.69
CA TRP A 306 -8.45 1.01 -23.52
C TRP A 306 -7.80 0.32 -24.71
N GLU A 307 -8.21 0.65 -25.94
CA GLU A 307 -7.63 0.10 -27.19
C GLU A 307 -6.16 0.50 -27.35
N GLY A 308 -5.77 1.66 -26.81
CA GLY A 308 -4.37 2.11 -26.80
C GLY A 308 -3.47 1.43 -25.76
N ILE A 309 -3.95 0.43 -25.02
CA ILE A 309 -3.12 -0.34 -24.09
C ILE A 309 -2.22 -1.31 -24.87
N GLU A 310 -0.93 -1.12 -24.73
CA GLU A 310 0.07 -1.97 -25.37
C GLU A 310 0.02 -3.43 -24.85
N PRO A 311 0.09 -4.44 -25.73
CA PRO A 311 0.11 -5.86 -25.33
C PRO A 311 1.19 -6.18 -24.30
N SER A 312 2.33 -5.52 -24.38
CA SER A 312 3.44 -5.65 -23.42
C SER A 312 3.04 -5.38 -21.97
N MET A 313 2.00 -4.57 -21.74
CA MET A 313 1.46 -4.32 -20.41
C MET A 313 0.67 -5.53 -19.89
N CYS A 314 -0.19 -6.11 -20.73
CA CYS A 314 -0.92 -7.33 -20.39
C CYS A 314 0.05 -8.48 -20.07
N GLN A 315 1.07 -8.65 -20.89
CA GLN A 315 2.12 -9.65 -20.68
C GLN A 315 2.80 -9.50 -19.32
N LYS A 316 3.30 -8.31 -18.99
CA LYS A 316 3.94 -8.03 -17.68
C LYS A 316 3.02 -8.30 -16.49
N LEU A 317 1.73 -8.02 -16.64
CA LEU A 317 0.74 -8.28 -15.60
C LEU A 317 0.50 -9.78 -15.42
N ILE A 318 0.40 -10.54 -16.51
CA ILE A 318 0.25 -12.00 -16.49
C ILE A 318 1.54 -12.66 -15.97
N GLU A 319 2.71 -12.21 -16.40
CA GLU A 319 4.01 -12.66 -15.86
C GLU A 319 4.13 -12.45 -14.34
N SER A 320 3.39 -11.53 -13.78
CA SER A 320 3.37 -11.32 -12.32
C SER A 320 2.60 -12.39 -11.55
N MET A 321 1.80 -13.25 -12.22
CA MET A 321 0.93 -14.22 -11.55
C MET A 321 1.64 -15.22 -10.65
N PRO A 322 2.77 -15.85 -11.05
CA PRO A 322 3.50 -16.72 -10.13
C PRO A 322 3.91 -15.98 -8.84
N SER A 323 4.33 -14.72 -8.95
CA SER A 323 4.71 -13.90 -7.80
C SER A 323 3.50 -13.50 -6.92
N ARG A 324 2.32 -13.27 -7.52
CA ARG A 324 1.07 -13.00 -6.80
C ARG A 324 0.61 -14.22 -6.01
N VAL A 325 0.61 -15.38 -6.65
CA VAL A 325 0.27 -16.67 -6.03
C VAL A 325 1.22 -16.98 -4.87
N GLU A 326 2.53 -16.85 -5.08
CA GLU A 326 3.53 -17.07 -4.04
C GLU A 326 3.37 -16.07 -2.87
N ALA A 327 3.00 -14.81 -3.14
CA ALA A 327 2.72 -13.84 -2.10
C ALA A 327 1.52 -14.23 -1.24
N VAL A 328 0.44 -14.75 -1.84
CA VAL A 328 -0.72 -15.26 -1.11
C VAL A 328 -0.35 -16.49 -0.28
N TYR A 329 0.44 -17.41 -0.86
CA TYR A 329 0.92 -18.59 -0.16
C TYR A 329 1.74 -18.21 1.09
N ARG A 330 2.73 -17.34 0.94
CA ARG A 330 3.56 -16.83 2.06
C ARG A 330 2.74 -16.08 3.11
N ALA A 331 1.72 -15.34 2.69
CA ALA A 331 0.78 -14.65 3.58
C ALA A 331 -0.27 -15.59 4.20
N LYS A 332 -0.20 -16.91 3.97
CA LYS A 332 -1.17 -17.91 4.45
C LYS A 332 -2.60 -17.50 4.12
N GLY A 333 -2.84 -17.10 2.88
CA GLY A 333 -4.12 -16.58 2.39
C GLY A 333 -4.46 -15.16 2.86
N GLY A 334 -3.56 -14.47 3.53
CA GLY A 334 -3.72 -13.10 3.99
C GLY A 334 -3.54 -12.05 2.90
N TYR A 335 -3.45 -10.78 3.31
CA TYR A 335 -3.23 -9.66 2.40
C TYR A 335 -1.83 -9.68 1.79
N THR A 336 -1.75 -9.28 0.53
CA THR A 336 -0.50 -9.16 -0.22
C THR A 336 -0.17 -7.70 -0.52
N LYS A 337 0.97 -7.47 -1.15
CA LYS A 337 1.38 -6.14 -1.61
C LYS A 337 0.67 -5.67 -2.89
N TYR A 338 0.01 -6.58 -3.59
CA TYR A 338 -0.71 -6.33 -4.85
C TYR A 338 -2.09 -5.74 -4.61
#